data_02f910c2a7bf60bbfd1be44186214e45
#
_entry.id   02f910c2a7bf60bbfd1be44186214e45
#
_cell.length_a   1.000
_cell.length_b   1.000
_cell.length_c   1.000
_cell.angle_alpha   90.00
_cell.angle_beta   90.00
_cell.angle_gamma   90.00
#
_symmetry.space_group_name_H-M   'P 1'
#
loop_
_entity.id
_entity.type
_entity.pdbx_description
1 polymer ?
#
loop_
_entity_poly.entity_id
_entity_poly.type
_entity_poly.pdbx_seq_one_letter_code
_entity_poly.pdbx_strand_id
1 'polypeptide(L)'
;MKVCTAQQMRNLDRAAEELGGIPGIVLMENAALACVQEILKRKPKSVGIFCGKGNNGGDGLAIARHLKNRGIDTAVYFVCGTDYQGDALINYEIYTNMGGKSIELTRQTFFEYHNIRHDLLVDAIFGTGFSGEPRGIAGEVIEEINRLPIPVLSVDIPSGISADDGAAASAAVHADVTVTFAAYKRGLLLYPGADYAGEIILADISIPQYIMEQQNVTVSLLDRTTARELMPSRSAYSQKGDYGKILIIGGSKGMSGAVAMAAQSALKCGAGLILAGAPQSINPILEQKLTEPMTLSLPEQDGKLSRDAIPAILEKLSWCDSVLIGPGMGQSEDTAEILAQVFAKSSAPVVVDADALNLLSRHMDYLDACSAGLVLTPHSMEFSRISGLTLPEIEASRLTASEAFAQEHGVTLILKGPHTVITAPDGESKFEITADNEDMEEAEEPIIEMQG
;
A
#
# COMPACT_ATOMS: atom_id res chain seq x y z
N MET A 1 3.75 4.92 8.85
CA MET A 1 3.19 3.87 9.75
C MET A 1 3.80 2.51 9.38
N LYS A 2 4.06 1.59 10.37
CA LYS A 2 4.69 0.28 10.09
C LYS A 2 3.69 -0.72 9.52
N VAL A 3 4.21 -1.64 8.68
CA VAL A 3 3.43 -2.72 8.04
C VAL A 3 4.12 -4.04 8.37
N CYS A 4 3.41 -4.93 9.05
CA CYS A 4 3.97 -6.13 9.66
C CYS A 4 3.45 -7.42 9.04
N THR A 5 4.27 -8.47 9.10
CA THR A 5 3.82 -9.85 8.90
C THR A 5 3.16 -10.38 10.18
N ALA A 6 2.43 -11.50 10.08
CA ALA A 6 1.89 -12.20 11.23
C ALA A 6 2.98 -12.58 12.26
N GLN A 7 4.17 -12.96 11.79
CA GLN A 7 5.28 -13.29 12.68
C GLN A 7 5.84 -12.04 13.38
N GLN A 8 5.95 -10.92 12.70
CA GLN A 8 6.37 -9.65 13.29
C GLN A 8 5.38 -9.17 14.34
N MET A 9 4.06 -9.32 14.09
CA MET A 9 3.04 -9.01 15.10
C MET A 9 3.20 -9.89 16.36
N ARG A 10 3.35 -11.21 16.21
CA ARG A 10 3.61 -12.10 17.37
C ARG A 10 4.87 -11.72 18.15
N ASN A 11 5.92 -11.31 17.46
CA ASN A 11 7.15 -10.84 18.10
C ASN A 11 6.92 -9.54 18.85
N LEU A 12 6.11 -8.63 18.28
CA LEU A 12 5.74 -7.36 18.90
C LEU A 12 4.95 -7.57 20.19
N ASP A 13 3.92 -8.45 20.16
CA ASP A 13 3.12 -8.79 21.35
C ASP A 13 4.00 -9.38 22.45
N ARG A 14 4.88 -10.31 22.10
CA ARG A 14 5.84 -10.89 23.04
C ARG A 14 6.79 -9.83 23.61
N ALA A 15 7.32 -8.94 22.77
CA ALA A 15 8.21 -7.88 23.24
C ALA A 15 7.46 -6.87 24.13
N ALA A 16 6.19 -6.61 23.89
CA ALA A 16 5.35 -5.79 24.76
C ALA A 16 5.23 -6.42 26.16
N GLU A 17 5.11 -7.73 26.25
CA GLU A 17 5.06 -8.46 27.52
C GLU A 17 6.44 -8.52 28.19
N GLU A 18 7.49 -8.99 27.49
CA GLU A 18 8.81 -9.24 28.05
C GLU A 18 9.60 -7.97 28.37
N LEU A 19 9.53 -6.96 27.53
CA LEU A 19 10.29 -5.70 27.66
C LEU A 19 9.44 -4.57 28.22
N GLY A 20 8.16 -4.51 27.86
CA GLY A 20 7.24 -3.50 28.31
C GLY A 20 6.52 -3.84 29.62
N GLY A 21 6.52 -5.12 30.02
CA GLY A 21 5.76 -5.59 31.17
C GLY A 21 4.24 -5.47 30.99
N ILE A 22 3.76 -5.43 29.74
CA ILE A 22 2.35 -5.27 29.39
C ILE A 22 1.74 -6.65 29.15
N PRO A 23 0.91 -7.19 30.06
CA PRO A 23 0.31 -8.52 29.86
C PRO A 23 -0.62 -8.54 28.65
N GLY A 24 -0.71 -9.70 27.95
CA GLY A 24 -1.55 -9.88 26.78
C GLY A 24 -3.01 -9.49 26.99
N ILE A 25 -3.55 -9.76 28.20
CA ILE A 25 -4.93 -9.36 28.54
C ILE A 25 -5.15 -7.85 28.50
N VAL A 26 -4.13 -7.03 28.76
CA VAL A 26 -4.23 -5.57 28.65
C VAL A 26 -4.26 -5.15 27.16
N LEU A 27 -3.45 -5.77 26.31
CA LEU A 27 -3.47 -5.53 24.85
C LEU A 27 -4.84 -5.91 24.27
N MET A 28 -5.36 -7.09 24.64
CA MET A 28 -6.69 -7.59 24.24
C MET A 28 -7.82 -6.65 24.70
N GLU A 29 -7.73 -6.11 25.91
CA GLU A 29 -8.70 -5.13 26.42
C GLU A 29 -8.69 -3.84 25.59
N ASN A 30 -7.50 -3.31 25.28
CA ASN A 30 -7.36 -2.11 24.46
C ASN A 30 -7.86 -2.33 23.02
N ALA A 31 -7.56 -3.49 22.42
CA ALA A 31 -8.06 -3.90 21.12
C ALA A 31 -9.60 -3.94 21.10
N ALA A 32 -10.19 -4.60 22.08
CA ALA A 32 -11.64 -4.66 22.21
C ALA A 32 -12.28 -3.28 22.38
N LEU A 33 -11.69 -2.41 23.21
CA LEU A 33 -12.20 -1.05 23.42
C LEU A 33 -12.14 -0.22 22.15
N ALA A 34 -11.10 -0.36 21.33
CA ALA A 34 -11.00 0.31 20.03
C ALA A 34 -12.13 -0.14 19.09
N CYS A 35 -12.36 -1.45 18.97
CA CYS A 35 -13.48 -1.98 18.20
C CYS A 35 -14.84 -1.48 18.71
N VAL A 36 -15.02 -1.44 20.03
CA VAL A 36 -16.25 -0.92 20.65
C VAL A 36 -16.48 0.55 20.30
N GLN A 37 -15.42 1.38 20.28
CA GLN A 37 -15.53 2.78 19.87
C GLN A 37 -16.04 2.91 18.43
N GLU A 38 -15.54 2.10 17.51
CA GLU A 38 -15.99 2.09 16.11
C GLU A 38 -17.42 1.57 15.95
N ILE A 39 -17.80 0.54 16.71
CA ILE A 39 -19.17 0.03 16.75
C ILE A 39 -20.14 1.12 17.23
N LEU A 40 -19.80 1.85 18.29
CA LEU A 40 -20.65 2.88 18.86
C LEU A 40 -20.88 4.08 17.95
N LYS A 41 -19.95 4.41 17.06
CA LYS A 41 -20.16 5.45 16.02
C LYS A 41 -21.36 5.14 15.12
N ARG A 42 -21.63 3.86 14.88
CA ARG A 42 -22.74 3.37 14.03
C ARG A 42 -24.07 3.26 14.79
N LYS A 43 -24.07 3.43 16.13
CA LYS A 43 -25.24 3.42 17.00
C LYS A 43 -26.14 2.18 16.85
N PRO A 44 -25.61 0.95 16.79
CA PRO A 44 -26.45 -0.24 16.66
C PRO A 44 -27.25 -0.49 17.94
N LYS A 45 -28.45 -1.05 17.80
CA LYS A 45 -29.26 -1.52 18.92
C LYS A 45 -28.97 -2.97 19.26
N SER A 46 -28.54 -3.73 18.26
CA SER A 46 -28.20 -5.14 18.38
C SER A 46 -26.93 -5.48 17.61
N VAL A 47 -26.04 -6.33 18.19
CA VAL A 47 -24.78 -6.75 17.58
C VAL A 47 -24.63 -8.27 17.70
N GLY A 48 -24.35 -8.93 16.57
CA GLY A 48 -23.98 -10.34 16.51
C GLY A 48 -22.46 -10.47 16.38
N ILE A 49 -21.81 -11.24 17.26
CA ILE A 49 -20.35 -11.40 17.29
C ILE A 49 -20.00 -12.85 17.04
N PHE A 50 -19.28 -13.12 15.97
CA PHE A 50 -18.82 -14.47 15.58
C PHE A 50 -17.40 -14.68 16.10
N CYS A 51 -17.26 -15.57 17.08
CA CYS A 51 -16.01 -15.83 17.78
C CYS A 51 -15.41 -17.18 17.37
N GLY A 52 -14.14 -17.15 16.95
CA GLY A 52 -13.28 -18.34 16.91
C GLY A 52 -12.73 -18.68 18.29
N LYS A 53 -11.95 -19.76 18.39
CA LYS A 53 -11.38 -20.24 19.67
C LYS A 53 -10.03 -19.62 20.05
N GLY A 54 -9.44 -18.77 19.21
CA GLY A 54 -8.15 -18.11 19.43
C GLY A 54 -8.28 -16.74 20.10
N ASN A 55 -7.17 -15.98 20.11
CA ASN A 55 -7.14 -14.63 20.69
C ASN A 55 -8.12 -13.68 20.00
N ASN A 56 -8.31 -13.78 18.69
CA ASN A 56 -9.30 -12.98 17.98
C ASN A 56 -10.73 -13.21 18.52
N GLY A 57 -11.08 -14.47 18.83
CA GLY A 57 -12.33 -14.79 19.53
C GLY A 57 -12.35 -14.21 20.95
N GLY A 58 -11.20 -14.15 21.63
CA GLY A 58 -11.04 -13.47 22.92
C GLY A 58 -11.33 -11.96 22.84
N ASP A 59 -10.83 -11.30 21.80
CA ASP A 59 -11.18 -9.89 21.50
C ASP A 59 -12.69 -9.74 21.28
N GLY A 60 -13.30 -10.64 20.50
CA GLY A 60 -14.75 -10.69 20.28
C GLY A 60 -15.55 -10.84 21.58
N LEU A 61 -15.11 -11.67 22.51
CA LEU A 61 -15.73 -11.82 23.83
C LEU A 61 -15.59 -10.59 24.70
N ALA A 62 -14.44 -9.93 24.67
CA ALA A 62 -14.23 -8.65 25.36
C ALA A 62 -15.13 -7.55 24.77
N ILE A 63 -15.26 -7.48 23.44
CA ILE A 63 -16.21 -6.58 22.75
C ILE A 63 -17.64 -6.87 23.22
N ALA A 64 -18.06 -8.13 23.23
CA ALA A 64 -19.39 -8.55 23.67
C ALA A 64 -19.69 -8.08 25.09
N ARG A 65 -18.75 -8.26 26.02
CA ARG A 65 -18.81 -7.80 27.39
C ARG A 65 -19.02 -6.29 27.49
N HIS A 66 -18.25 -5.52 26.76
CA HIS A 66 -18.34 -4.06 26.77
C HIS A 66 -19.65 -3.54 26.18
N LEU A 67 -20.15 -4.14 25.11
CA LEU A 67 -21.42 -3.75 24.49
C LEU A 67 -22.60 -4.08 25.42
N LYS A 68 -22.59 -5.29 26.03
CA LYS A 68 -23.60 -5.69 27.02
C LYS A 68 -23.67 -4.72 28.22
N ASN A 69 -22.54 -4.30 28.74
CA ASN A 69 -22.45 -3.31 29.82
C ASN A 69 -23.05 -1.95 29.45
N ARG A 70 -23.09 -1.63 28.16
CA ARG A 70 -23.68 -0.40 27.61
C ARG A 70 -25.15 -0.55 27.24
N GLY A 71 -25.75 -1.73 27.51
CA GLY A 71 -27.16 -2.01 27.25
C GLY A 71 -27.48 -2.32 25.80
N ILE A 72 -26.47 -2.62 24.97
CA ILE A 72 -26.68 -3.06 23.58
C ILE A 72 -27.03 -4.54 23.59
N ASP A 73 -28.08 -4.93 22.85
CA ASP A 73 -28.46 -6.34 22.72
C ASP A 73 -27.35 -7.08 21.94
N THR A 74 -26.66 -7.98 22.63
CA THR A 74 -25.44 -8.62 22.11
C THR A 74 -25.59 -10.14 22.18
N ALA A 75 -25.30 -10.82 21.08
CA ALA A 75 -25.25 -12.27 21.01
C ALA A 75 -23.89 -12.72 20.45
N VAL A 76 -23.26 -13.70 21.13
CA VAL A 76 -22.01 -14.33 20.68
C VAL A 76 -22.33 -15.65 19.99
N TYR A 77 -21.77 -15.87 18.81
CA TYR A 77 -21.85 -17.10 18.03
C TYR A 77 -20.48 -17.79 18.05
N PHE A 78 -20.38 -18.93 18.74
CA PHE A 78 -19.14 -19.71 18.77
C PHE A 78 -19.03 -20.57 17.52
N VAL A 79 -18.09 -20.25 16.64
CA VAL A 79 -17.92 -20.87 15.33
C VAL A 79 -17.05 -22.12 15.41
N CYS A 80 -16.05 -22.13 16.30
CA CYS A 80 -15.05 -23.20 16.43
C CYS A 80 -15.08 -23.93 17.79
N GLY A 81 -16.24 -23.92 18.48
CA GLY A 81 -16.38 -24.42 19.85
C GLY A 81 -15.96 -23.41 20.92
N THR A 82 -15.91 -23.87 22.18
CA THR A 82 -15.73 -23.02 23.39
C THR A 82 -14.47 -23.38 24.19
N ASP A 83 -13.55 -24.15 23.62
CA ASP A 83 -12.30 -24.56 24.27
C ASP A 83 -11.25 -23.45 24.21
N TYR A 84 -11.47 -22.39 25.00
CA TYR A 84 -10.60 -21.23 25.10
C TYR A 84 -9.43 -21.46 26.06
N GLN A 85 -8.31 -20.78 25.81
CA GLN A 85 -7.11 -20.81 26.66
C GLN A 85 -6.55 -19.39 26.85
N GLY A 86 -5.69 -19.21 27.87
CA GLY A 86 -5.01 -17.94 28.14
C GLY A 86 -5.96 -16.76 28.33
N ASP A 87 -5.65 -15.64 27.73
CA ASP A 87 -6.42 -14.39 27.87
C ASP A 87 -7.83 -14.49 27.28
N ALA A 88 -8.00 -15.29 26.21
CA ALA A 88 -9.32 -15.55 25.64
C ALA A 88 -10.24 -16.31 26.61
N LEU A 89 -9.69 -17.25 27.40
CA LEU A 89 -10.44 -17.95 28.45
C LEU A 89 -10.95 -16.99 29.52
N ILE A 90 -10.12 -16.04 29.93
CA ILE A 90 -10.51 -15.02 30.93
C ILE A 90 -11.75 -14.26 30.44
N ASN A 91 -11.74 -13.79 29.19
CA ASN A 91 -12.88 -13.07 28.64
C ASN A 91 -14.11 -13.95 28.41
N TYR A 92 -13.92 -15.22 28.07
CA TYR A 92 -15.00 -16.21 27.98
C TYR A 92 -15.71 -16.40 29.34
N GLU A 93 -14.93 -16.61 30.42
CA GLU A 93 -15.47 -16.77 31.77
C GLU A 93 -16.20 -15.51 32.24
N ILE A 94 -15.64 -14.32 32.01
CA ILE A 94 -16.27 -13.05 32.36
C ILE A 94 -17.61 -12.91 31.64
N TYR A 95 -17.63 -13.09 30.30
CA TYR A 95 -18.86 -12.96 29.51
C TYR A 95 -19.94 -13.95 29.94
N THR A 96 -19.54 -15.20 30.23
CA THR A 96 -20.44 -16.25 30.72
C THR A 96 -21.01 -15.89 32.10
N ASN A 97 -20.15 -15.44 33.04
CA ASN A 97 -20.56 -15.04 34.39
C ASN A 97 -21.50 -13.84 34.38
N MET A 98 -21.43 -12.97 33.36
CA MET A 98 -22.34 -11.85 33.16
C MET A 98 -23.72 -12.30 32.59
N GLY A 99 -23.92 -13.59 32.36
CA GLY A 99 -25.12 -14.09 31.70
C GLY A 99 -25.23 -13.61 30.26
N GLY A 100 -24.13 -13.61 29.49
CA GLY A 100 -24.10 -13.27 28.09
C GLY A 100 -24.91 -14.24 27.24
N LYS A 101 -25.63 -13.75 26.23
CA LYS A 101 -26.32 -14.59 25.25
C LYS A 101 -25.27 -15.23 24.34
N SER A 102 -25.25 -16.56 24.25
CA SER A 102 -24.32 -17.28 23.39
C SER A 102 -24.96 -18.49 22.72
N ILE A 103 -24.48 -18.79 21.53
CA ILE A 103 -24.96 -19.89 20.71
C ILE A 103 -23.73 -20.60 20.12
N GLU A 104 -23.59 -21.89 20.38
CA GLU A 104 -22.59 -22.69 19.71
C GLU A 104 -23.09 -23.13 18.33
N LEU A 105 -22.39 -22.74 17.29
CA LEU A 105 -22.73 -23.08 15.92
C LEU A 105 -22.19 -24.47 15.57
N THR A 106 -23.09 -25.41 15.42
CA THR A 106 -22.88 -26.73 14.84
C THR A 106 -23.65 -26.78 13.51
N ARG A 107 -23.39 -27.79 12.66
CA ARG A 107 -24.18 -27.95 11.45
C ARG A 107 -25.69 -27.98 11.72
N GLN A 108 -26.12 -28.60 12.83
CA GLN A 108 -27.53 -28.66 13.20
C GLN A 108 -28.09 -27.30 13.63
N THR A 109 -27.38 -26.61 14.56
CA THR A 109 -27.84 -25.29 15.08
C THR A 109 -27.76 -24.22 14.00
N PHE A 110 -26.78 -24.28 13.10
CA PHE A 110 -26.62 -23.30 12.03
C PHE A 110 -27.84 -23.28 11.07
N PHE A 111 -28.38 -24.45 10.69
CA PHE A 111 -29.58 -24.51 9.87
C PHE A 111 -30.83 -24.05 10.60
N GLU A 112 -30.87 -24.08 11.91
CA GLU A 112 -32.01 -23.61 12.72
C GLU A 112 -32.00 -22.08 12.89
N TYR A 113 -30.80 -21.44 12.80
CA TYR A 113 -30.57 -20.00 13.03
C TYR A 113 -30.47 -19.15 11.76
N HIS A 114 -31.14 -19.54 10.65
CA HIS A 114 -31.21 -18.72 9.42
C HIS A 114 -31.78 -17.29 9.60
N ASN A 115 -32.18 -16.88 10.80
CA ASN A 115 -32.76 -15.59 11.10
C ASN A 115 -31.81 -14.73 11.96
N ILE A 116 -30.52 -14.62 11.55
CA ILE A 116 -29.61 -13.66 12.17
C ILE A 116 -30.14 -12.26 11.87
N ARG A 117 -30.62 -11.57 12.91
CA ARG A 117 -31.15 -10.20 12.81
C ARG A 117 -30.43 -9.32 13.80
N HIS A 118 -29.34 -8.71 13.32
CA HIS A 118 -28.61 -7.69 14.07
C HIS A 118 -28.47 -6.44 13.21
N ASP A 119 -28.19 -5.31 13.84
CA ASP A 119 -27.90 -4.07 13.13
C ASP A 119 -26.45 -4.02 12.64
N LEU A 120 -25.55 -4.81 13.27
CA LEU A 120 -24.15 -4.94 12.95
C LEU A 120 -23.66 -6.36 13.25
N LEU A 121 -22.77 -6.89 12.42
CA LEU A 121 -22.03 -8.12 12.68
C LEU A 121 -20.56 -7.80 13.00
N VAL A 122 -19.98 -8.57 13.92
CA VAL A 122 -18.55 -8.52 14.23
C VAL A 122 -17.94 -9.87 13.88
N ASP A 123 -16.97 -9.85 12.98
CA ASP A 123 -16.14 -10.97 12.63
C ASP A 123 -14.91 -11.03 13.55
N ALA A 124 -14.89 -11.98 14.44
CA ALA A 124 -13.81 -12.31 15.35
C ALA A 124 -13.47 -13.81 15.28
N ILE A 125 -13.60 -14.43 14.07
CA ILE A 125 -13.41 -15.87 13.89
C ILE A 125 -11.93 -16.19 13.81
N PHE A 126 -11.21 -15.59 12.85
CA PHE A 126 -9.79 -15.80 12.62
C PHE A 126 -9.04 -14.47 12.60
N GLY A 127 -7.88 -14.42 13.25
CA GLY A 127 -6.95 -13.28 13.21
C GLY A 127 -5.68 -13.61 12.42
N THR A 128 -4.59 -12.90 12.68
CA THR A 128 -3.29 -13.04 12.00
C THR A 128 -2.67 -14.44 12.06
N GLY A 129 -3.16 -15.32 12.93
CA GLY A 129 -2.70 -16.72 13.01
C GLY A 129 -3.35 -17.66 11.99
N PHE A 130 -4.29 -17.19 11.19
CA PHE A 130 -4.98 -18.00 10.17
C PHE A 130 -4.07 -18.30 8.99
N SER A 131 -4.15 -19.55 8.50
CA SER A 131 -3.52 -19.97 7.25
C SER A 131 -4.27 -21.15 6.62
N GLY A 132 -4.32 -21.18 5.30
CA GLY A 132 -5.01 -22.22 4.53
C GLY A 132 -6.51 -21.98 4.42
N GLU A 133 -7.32 -23.03 4.58
CA GLU A 133 -8.77 -22.99 4.38
C GLU A 133 -9.54 -23.07 5.71
N PRO A 134 -10.69 -22.36 5.82
CA PRO A 134 -11.58 -22.47 6.96
C PRO A 134 -12.08 -23.92 7.14
N ARG A 135 -11.90 -24.49 8.33
CA ARG A 135 -12.27 -25.87 8.63
C ARG A 135 -13.64 -25.96 9.30
N GLY A 136 -14.31 -27.11 9.11
CA GLY A 136 -15.62 -27.38 9.74
C GLY A 136 -16.70 -26.50 9.20
N ILE A 137 -17.46 -25.86 10.11
CA ILE A 137 -18.59 -24.98 9.75
C ILE A 137 -18.15 -23.53 9.44
N ALA A 138 -16.92 -23.17 9.69
CA ALA A 138 -16.46 -21.79 9.60
C ALA A 138 -16.64 -21.21 8.19
N GLY A 139 -16.37 -22.01 7.14
CA GLY A 139 -16.60 -21.56 5.76
C GLY A 139 -18.07 -21.24 5.49
N GLU A 140 -18.99 -22.14 5.91
CA GLU A 140 -20.43 -21.93 5.75
C GLU A 140 -20.94 -20.68 6.51
N VAL A 141 -20.36 -20.42 7.70
CA VAL A 141 -20.68 -19.24 8.51
C VAL A 141 -20.17 -17.96 7.83
N ILE A 142 -18.95 -17.96 7.30
CA ILE A 142 -18.39 -16.83 6.56
C ILE A 142 -19.24 -16.51 5.32
N GLU A 143 -19.64 -17.53 4.55
CA GLU A 143 -20.53 -17.35 3.40
C GLU A 143 -21.88 -16.76 3.81
N GLU A 144 -22.42 -17.16 4.97
CA GLU A 144 -23.68 -16.61 5.46
C GLU A 144 -23.53 -15.16 5.91
N ILE A 145 -22.44 -14.81 6.62
CA ILE A 145 -22.11 -13.42 6.98
C ILE A 145 -22.11 -12.55 5.72
N ASN A 146 -21.42 -12.97 4.67
CA ASN A 146 -21.32 -12.22 3.42
C ASN A 146 -22.68 -12.10 2.65
N ARG A 147 -23.61 -13.04 2.88
CA ARG A 147 -24.93 -13.02 2.24
C ARG A 147 -25.91 -12.06 2.89
N LEU A 148 -25.70 -11.77 4.18
CA LEU A 148 -26.61 -10.92 4.94
C LEU A 148 -26.39 -9.44 4.58
N PRO A 149 -27.46 -8.65 4.35
CA PRO A 149 -27.36 -7.22 4.10
C PRO A 149 -27.16 -6.44 5.42
N ILE A 150 -26.17 -6.83 6.21
CA ILE A 150 -25.85 -6.27 7.53
C ILE A 150 -24.40 -5.85 7.51
N PRO A 151 -24.07 -4.63 7.94
CA PRO A 151 -22.68 -4.18 7.99
C PRO A 151 -21.81 -5.09 8.86
N VAL A 152 -20.56 -5.32 8.41
CA VAL A 152 -19.59 -6.20 9.07
C VAL A 152 -18.38 -5.41 9.52
N LEU A 153 -18.01 -5.54 10.81
CA LEU A 153 -16.74 -5.09 11.34
C LEU A 153 -15.85 -6.31 11.61
N SER A 154 -14.69 -6.36 10.96
CA SER A 154 -13.68 -7.40 11.22
C SER A 154 -12.67 -6.95 12.26
N VAL A 155 -12.37 -7.85 13.20
CA VAL A 155 -11.40 -7.66 14.26
C VAL A 155 -10.02 -8.08 13.76
N ASP A 156 -9.09 -7.16 13.74
CA ASP A 156 -7.69 -7.29 13.33
C ASP A 156 -7.47 -7.52 11.83
N ILE A 157 -8.09 -8.52 11.25
CA ILE A 157 -8.07 -8.86 9.82
C ILE A 157 -9.34 -9.64 9.45
N PRO A 158 -9.92 -9.45 8.26
CA PRO A 158 -11.08 -10.24 7.85
C PRO A 158 -10.78 -11.75 7.87
N SER A 159 -11.66 -12.53 8.48
CA SER A 159 -11.47 -13.97 8.59
C SER A 159 -11.41 -14.62 7.22
N GLY A 160 -10.39 -15.43 6.99
CA GLY A 160 -10.10 -16.05 5.70
C GLY A 160 -9.04 -15.34 4.87
N ILE A 161 -8.56 -14.17 5.30
CA ILE A 161 -7.48 -13.45 4.65
C ILE A 161 -6.14 -13.74 5.33
N SER A 162 -5.11 -14.01 4.53
CA SER A 162 -3.73 -14.18 5.00
C SER A 162 -3.12 -12.83 5.37
N ALA A 163 -2.59 -12.72 6.57
CA ALA A 163 -1.96 -11.49 7.07
C ALA A 163 -0.65 -11.15 6.37
N ASP A 164 0.02 -12.11 5.72
CA ASP A 164 1.36 -11.95 5.16
C ASP A 164 1.36 -11.53 3.70
N ASP A 165 0.44 -12.07 2.90
CA ASP A 165 0.40 -11.89 1.44
C ASP A 165 -0.97 -11.46 0.89
N GLY A 166 -1.99 -11.36 1.73
CA GLY A 166 -3.33 -10.96 1.31
C GLY A 166 -4.09 -12.04 0.53
N ALA A 167 -3.59 -13.26 0.49
CA ALA A 167 -4.31 -14.36 -0.14
C ALA A 167 -5.65 -14.60 0.55
N ALA A 168 -6.72 -14.71 -0.23
CA ALA A 168 -8.05 -15.04 0.27
C ALA A 168 -8.28 -16.55 0.19
N ALA A 169 -8.76 -17.14 1.28
CA ALA A 169 -9.25 -18.52 1.29
C ALA A 169 -10.52 -18.65 0.43
N SER A 170 -10.97 -19.89 0.21
CA SER A 170 -12.22 -20.17 -0.53
C SER A 170 -13.45 -19.48 0.07
N ALA A 171 -13.43 -19.22 1.39
CA ALA A 171 -14.40 -18.39 2.08
C ALA A 171 -13.63 -17.36 2.94
N ALA A 172 -13.89 -16.09 2.68
CA ALA A 172 -13.33 -14.96 3.42
C ALA A 172 -14.39 -13.89 3.65
N VAL A 173 -14.37 -13.24 4.79
CA VAL A 173 -15.33 -12.21 5.18
C VAL A 173 -15.05 -10.93 4.39
N HIS A 174 -16.11 -10.38 3.76
CA HIS A 174 -16.10 -9.01 3.22
C HIS A 174 -16.52 -8.05 4.33
N ALA A 175 -15.56 -7.34 4.90
CA ALA A 175 -15.81 -6.34 5.92
C ALA A 175 -16.15 -4.98 5.32
N ASP A 176 -17.06 -4.22 5.97
CA ASP A 176 -17.22 -2.79 5.69
C ASP A 176 -16.13 -1.98 6.42
N VAL A 177 -15.67 -2.50 7.55
CA VAL A 177 -14.60 -1.90 8.36
C VAL A 177 -13.74 -2.99 8.98
N THR A 178 -12.43 -2.80 8.94
CA THR A 178 -11.47 -3.60 9.68
C THR A 178 -10.75 -2.74 10.71
N VAL A 179 -10.86 -3.09 11.99
CA VAL A 179 -10.08 -2.45 13.06
C VAL A 179 -8.85 -3.30 13.31
N THR A 180 -7.70 -2.82 12.86
CA THR A 180 -6.41 -3.51 12.98
C THR A 180 -5.56 -2.90 14.09
N PHE A 181 -4.70 -3.69 14.73
CA PHE A 181 -4.04 -3.31 15.99
C PHE A 181 -2.54 -3.09 15.83
N ALA A 182 -2.02 -2.04 16.47
CA ALA A 182 -0.61 -1.66 16.61
C ALA A 182 0.11 -1.35 15.29
N ALA A 183 -0.03 -2.18 14.26
CA ALA A 183 0.54 -1.98 12.93
C ALA A 183 -0.40 -2.54 11.86
N TYR A 184 -0.29 -2.01 10.63
CA TYR A 184 -0.96 -2.61 9.48
C TYR A 184 -0.41 -4.01 9.22
N LYS A 185 -1.26 -4.95 8.79
CA LYS A 185 -0.82 -6.24 8.26
C LYS A 185 -0.62 -6.13 6.76
N ARG A 186 0.42 -6.78 6.23
CA ARG A 186 0.69 -6.77 4.77
C ARG A 186 -0.54 -7.18 3.97
N GLY A 187 -1.27 -8.19 4.45
CA GLY A 187 -2.45 -8.73 3.79
C GLY A 187 -3.66 -7.80 3.72
N LEU A 188 -3.69 -6.73 4.52
CA LEU A 188 -4.70 -5.68 4.41
C LEU A 188 -4.39 -4.69 3.27
N LEU A 189 -3.14 -4.65 2.81
CA LEU A 189 -2.64 -3.72 1.79
C LEU A 189 -2.34 -4.42 0.45
N LEU A 190 -2.36 -5.74 0.42
CA LEU A 190 -2.11 -6.56 -0.77
C LEU A 190 -3.41 -7.16 -1.28
N TYR A 191 -3.57 -7.17 -2.62
CA TYR A 191 -4.71 -7.83 -3.24
C TYR A 191 -4.51 -9.35 -3.31
N PRO A 192 -5.60 -10.14 -3.17
CA PRO A 192 -7.00 -9.72 -3.05
C PRO A 192 -7.43 -9.24 -1.66
N GLY A 193 -6.65 -9.43 -0.60
CA GLY A 193 -7.03 -9.14 0.79
C GLY A 193 -7.52 -7.71 1.04
N ALA A 194 -6.94 -6.73 0.32
CA ALA A 194 -7.37 -5.34 0.39
C ALA A 194 -8.84 -5.13 -0.02
N ASP A 195 -9.36 -5.92 -0.98
CA ASP A 195 -10.78 -5.85 -1.38
C ASP A 195 -11.74 -6.33 -0.29
N TYR A 196 -11.25 -7.13 0.66
CA TYR A 196 -12.05 -7.69 1.75
C TYR A 196 -12.02 -6.84 3.01
N ALA A 197 -11.07 -5.90 3.12
CA ALA A 197 -10.81 -5.18 4.35
C ALA A 197 -11.80 -4.02 4.63
N GLY A 198 -12.43 -3.46 3.58
CA GLY A 198 -13.22 -2.24 3.70
C GLY A 198 -12.38 -1.06 4.22
N GLU A 199 -12.98 -0.16 4.98
CA GLU A 199 -12.26 0.91 5.66
C GLU A 199 -11.33 0.33 6.73
N ILE A 200 -10.03 0.63 6.66
CA ILE A 200 -9.05 0.11 7.61
C ILE A 200 -8.75 1.16 8.67
N ILE A 201 -9.02 0.83 9.94
CA ILE A 201 -8.75 1.68 11.09
C ILE A 201 -7.61 1.08 11.89
N LEU A 202 -6.47 1.77 11.95
CA LEU A 202 -5.35 1.39 12.80
C LEU A 202 -5.58 1.88 14.23
N ALA A 203 -5.70 0.95 15.16
CA ALA A 203 -5.92 1.24 16.57
C ALA A 203 -4.63 1.09 17.40
N ASP A 204 -4.36 2.08 18.22
CA ASP A 204 -3.34 1.98 19.26
C ASP A 204 -3.85 1.07 20.40
N ILE A 205 -3.07 0.05 20.72
CA ILE A 205 -3.33 -0.88 21.81
C ILE A 205 -2.34 -0.73 22.97
N SER A 206 -1.66 0.42 23.04
CA SER A 206 -0.68 0.80 24.07
C SER A 206 0.67 0.08 24.03
N ILE A 207 1.10 -0.40 22.85
CA ILE A 207 2.48 -0.88 22.67
C ILE A 207 3.41 0.33 22.53
N PRO A 208 4.42 0.48 23.41
CA PRO A 208 5.33 1.62 23.35
C PRO A 208 6.11 1.70 22.04
N GLN A 209 6.30 2.92 21.52
CA GLN A 209 6.98 3.14 20.25
C GLN A 209 8.40 2.56 20.19
N TYR A 210 9.16 2.62 21.31
CA TYR A 210 10.51 2.06 21.35
C TYR A 210 10.54 0.53 21.13
N ILE A 211 9.47 -0.18 21.51
CA ILE A 211 9.34 -1.62 21.24
C ILE A 211 9.09 -1.86 19.74
N MET A 212 8.25 -1.05 19.13
CA MET A 212 7.99 -1.09 17.67
C MET A 212 9.28 -0.82 16.87
N GLU A 213 10.08 0.15 17.29
CA GLU A 213 11.34 0.51 16.65
C GLU A 213 12.40 -0.61 16.72
N GLN A 214 12.42 -1.36 17.83
CA GLN A 214 13.33 -2.51 17.99
C GLN A 214 12.99 -3.72 17.12
N GLN A 215 11.80 -3.77 16.52
CA GLN A 215 11.34 -4.93 15.74
C GLN A 215 11.79 -4.86 14.29
N ASN A 216 12.79 -4.29 13.87
CA ASN A 216 13.40 -4.39 12.52
C ASN A 216 12.36 -4.50 11.36
N VAL A 217 11.26 -3.73 11.46
CA VAL A 217 10.21 -3.72 10.45
C VAL A 217 10.63 -2.77 9.33
N THR A 218 10.96 -3.33 8.18
CA THR A 218 11.46 -2.61 6.99
C THR A 218 10.35 -2.07 6.10
N VAL A 219 9.13 -2.55 6.27
CA VAL A 219 7.98 -2.14 5.44
C VAL A 219 7.16 -1.09 6.17
N SER A 220 6.78 -0.04 5.47
CA SER A 220 5.95 1.04 6.00
C SER A 220 4.91 1.53 5.00
N LEU A 221 3.85 2.16 5.51
CA LEU A 221 2.88 2.88 4.70
C LEU A 221 3.35 4.33 4.53
N LEU A 222 3.38 4.81 3.27
CA LEU A 222 3.61 6.19 2.93
C LEU A 222 2.28 6.94 3.04
N ASP A 223 2.05 7.57 4.16
CA ASP A 223 0.87 8.40 4.39
C ASP A 223 1.14 9.88 4.07
N ARG A 224 0.06 10.67 4.07
CA ARG A 224 0.12 12.11 3.79
C ARG A 224 1.07 12.86 4.74
N THR A 225 1.16 12.44 6.00
CA THR A 225 2.03 13.07 7.00
C THR A 225 3.49 12.82 6.65
N THR A 226 3.85 11.55 6.40
CA THR A 226 5.20 11.15 5.99
C THR A 226 5.60 11.81 4.65
N ALA A 227 4.67 11.85 3.68
CA ALA A 227 4.92 12.52 2.41
C ALA A 227 5.19 14.03 2.60
N ARG A 228 4.43 14.69 3.49
CA ARG A 228 4.62 16.11 3.81
C ARG A 228 5.96 16.38 4.49
N GLU A 229 6.42 15.49 5.37
CA GLU A 229 7.73 15.60 6.03
C GLU A 229 8.89 15.45 5.04
N LEU A 230 8.71 14.66 3.98
CA LEU A 230 9.71 14.47 2.92
C LEU A 230 9.75 15.64 1.92
N MET A 231 8.73 16.48 1.88
CA MET A 231 8.70 17.63 0.96
C MET A 231 9.72 18.70 1.39
N PRO A 232 10.61 19.15 0.49
CA PRO A 232 11.57 20.17 0.81
C PRO A 232 10.88 21.52 1.12
N SER A 233 11.32 22.15 2.21
CA SER A 233 10.84 23.49 2.54
C SER A 233 11.41 24.53 1.57
N ARG A 234 10.60 25.50 1.15
CA ARG A 234 11.06 26.62 0.32
C ARG A 234 11.47 27.80 1.20
N SER A 235 12.68 28.28 1.00
CA SER A 235 13.14 29.52 1.63
C SER A 235 12.55 30.74 0.93
N ALA A 236 12.19 31.78 1.69
CA ALA A 236 11.78 33.07 1.13
C ALA A 236 12.90 33.72 0.29
N TYR A 237 14.16 33.37 0.57
CA TYR A 237 15.37 33.85 -0.13
C TYR A 237 15.90 32.73 -1.05
N SER A 238 15.13 32.35 -2.05
CA SER A 238 15.52 31.31 -3.01
C SER A 238 15.15 31.70 -4.44
N GLN A 239 15.88 31.14 -5.38
CA GLN A 239 15.65 31.31 -6.80
C GLN A 239 15.40 29.96 -7.48
N LYS A 240 14.85 29.99 -8.70
CA LYS A 240 14.48 28.77 -9.42
C LYS A 240 15.60 27.73 -9.54
N GLY A 241 16.86 28.15 -9.60
CA GLY A 241 18.00 27.23 -9.70
C GLY A 241 18.27 26.42 -8.44
N ASP A 242 17.74 26.84 -7.28
CA ASP A 242 17.95 26.17 -6.00
C ASP A 242 17.05 24.92 -5.83
N TYR A 243 16.05 24.74 -6.71
CA TYR A 243 15.06 23.66 -6.65
C TYR A 243 15.27 22.58 -7.71
N GLY A 244 16.52 22.44 -8.17
CA GLY A 244 16.93 21.39 -9.08
C GLY A 244 16.58 21.63 -10.55
N LYS A 245 17.32 20.93 -11.41
CA LYS A 245 17.21 20.98 -12.87
C LYS A 245 16.93 19.59 -13.38
N ILE A 246 15.84 19.41 -14.12
CA ILE A 246 15.44 18.13 -14.65
C ILE A 246 15.61 18.12 -16.17
N LEU A 247 16.31 17.10 -16.68
CA LEU A 247 16.35 16.76 -18.10
C LEU A 247 15.35 15.65 -18.37
N ILE A 248 14.38 15.89 -19.24
CA ILE A 248 13.42 14.87 -19.70
C ILE A 248 13.79 14.48 -21.12
N ILE A 249 13.97 13.19 -21.38
CA ILE A 249 14.28 12.61 -22.70
C ILE A 249 13.13 11.71 -23.10
N GLY A 250 12.39 12.08 -24.13
CA GLY A 250 11.23 11.29 -24.53
C GLY A 250 10.47 11.89 -25.71
N GLY A 251 9.25 11.40 -25.88
CA GLY A 251 8.39 11.79 -26.97
C GLY A 251 8.76 11.19 -28.32
N SER A 252 7.74 11.02 -29.13
CA SER A 252 7.85 10.61 -30.55
C SER A 252 6.63 11.15 -31.30
N LYS A 253 6.63 11.00 -32.61
CA LYS A 253 5.47 11.40 -33.44
C LYS A 253 4.22 10.65 -32.98
N GLY A 254 3.21 11.39 -32.53
CA GLY A 254 1.95 10.88 -31.93
C GLY A 254 1.98 10.77 -30.40
N MET A 255 3.15 10.91 -29.75
CA MET A 255 3.32 10.78 -28.29
C MET A 255 3.90 12.03 -27.61
N SER A 256 3.69 13.21 -28.17
CA SER A 256 4.13 14.50 -27.59
C SER A 256 3.48 14.78 -26.21
N GLY A 257 2.32 14.16 -25.94
CA GLY A 257 1.59 14.32 -24.68
C GLY A 257 2.35 13.79 -23.48
N ALA A 258 3.03 12.66 -23.60
CA ALA A 258 3.76 12.02 -22.50
C ALA A 258 4.87 12.94 -21.94
N VAL A 259 5.69 13.51 -22.81
CA VAL A 259 6.74 14.48 -22.40
C VAL A 259 6.14 15.76 -21.84
N ALA A 260 5.06 16.26 -22.43
CA ALA A 260 4.40 17.47 -21.94
C ALA A 260 3.83 17.26 -20.52
N MET A 261 3.17 16.13 -20.27
CA MET A 261 2.66 15.77 -18.93
C MET A 261 3.80 15.60 -17.93
N ALA A 262 4.88 14.91 -18.30
CA ALA A 262 6.03 14.74 -17.44
C ALA A 262 6.65 16.09 -17.04
N ALA A 263 6.82 17.00 -18.00
CA ALA A 263 7.37 18.34 -17.75
C ALA A 263 6.45 19.18 -16.87
N GLN A 264 5.15 19.15 -17.11
CA GLN A 264 4.17 19.89 -16.30
C GLN A 264 4.07 19.32 -14.87
N SER A 265 4.11 17.99 -14.72
CA SER A 265 4.08 17.35 -13.41
C SER A 265 5.35 17.69 -12.60
N ALA A 266 6.52 17.63 -13.21
CA ALA A 266 7.76 18.05 -12.57
C ALA A 266 7.72 19.50 -12.09
N LEU A 267 7.15 20.41 -12.90
CA LEU A 267 6.96 21.81 -12.52
C LEU A 267 6.01 21.95 -11.33
N LYS A 268 4.85 21.28 -11.36
CA LYS A 268 3.87 21.29 -10.27
C LYS A 268 4.43 20.68 -8.96
N CYS A 269 5.29 19.66 -9.06
CA CYS A 269 6.00 19.10 -7.91
C CYS A 269 7.12 20.01 -7.38
N GLY A 270 7.41 21.12 -8.08
CA GLY A 270 8.30 22.16 -7.56
C GLY A 270 9.70 22.18 -8.14
N ALA A 271 9.98 21.47 -9.22
CA ALA A 271 11.26 21.56 -9.93
C ALA A 271 11.55 22.98 -10.40
N GLY A 272 12.79 23.43 -10.22
CA GLY A 272 13.19 24.80 -10.51
C GLY A 272 13.37 25.08 -11.99
N LEU A 273 14.01 24.17 -12.72
CA LEU A 273 14.23 24.27 -14.17
C LEU A 273 13.98 22.92 -14.82
N ILE A 274 13.27 22.92 -15.93
CA ILE A 274 12.93 21.71 -16.68
C ILE A 274 13.33 21.91 -18.13
N LEU A 275 14.04 20.92 -18.70
CA LEU A 275 14.40 20.88 -20.10
C LEU A 275 13.86 19.59 -20.73
N ALA A 276 12.90 19.73 -21.63
CA ALA A 276 12.25 18.64 -22.34
C ALA A 276 12.93 18.40 -23.70
N GLY A 277 13.78 17.37 -23.78
CA GLY A 277 14.43 16.93 -25.02
C GLY A 277 13.56 15.95 -25.80
N ALA A 278 13.22 16.30 -27.04
CA ALA A 278 12.32 15.54 -27.88
C ALA A 278 12.66 15.66 -29.37
N PRO A 279 12.15 14.74 -30.22
CA PRO A 279 12.32 14.84 -31.68
C PRO A 279 11.93 16.20 -32.24
N GLN A 280 12.74 16.71 -33.18
CA GLN A 280 12.54 18.03 -33.78
C GLN A 280 11.14 18.23 -34.38
N SER A 281 10.52 17.20 -34.95
CA SER A 281 9.19 17.29 -35.55
C SER A 281 8.08 17.57 -34.55
N ILE A 282 8.24 17.21 -33.27
CA ILE A 282 7.25 17.46 -32.22
C ILE A 282 7.61 18.65 -31.32
N ASN A 283 8.80 19.22 -31.47
CA ASN A 283 9.24 20.36 -30.65
C ASN A 283 8.29 21.57 -30.75
N PRO A 284 7.79 21.98 -31.92
CA PRO A 284 6.83 23.07 -32.01
C PRO A 284 5.52 22.80 -31.29
N ILE A 285 5.11 21.52 -31.17
CA ILE A 285 3.92 21.11 -30.42
C ILE A 285 4.19 21.23 -28.91
N LEU A 286 5.40 20.89 -28.47
CA LEU A 286 5.79 21.03 -27.06
C LEU A 286 5.86 22.50 -26.64
N GLU A 287 6.42 23.38 -27.49
CA GLU A 287 6.48 24.83 -27.23
C GLU A 287 5.08 25.45 -27.08
N GLN A 288 4.06 24.90 -27.74
CA GLN A 288 2.67 25.34 -27.57
C GLN A 288 2.03 24.80 -26.27
N LYS A 289 2.45 23.59 -25.83
CA LYS A 289 1.87 22.96 -24.64
C LYS A 289 2.55 23.38 -23.33
N LEU A 290 3.81 23.74 -23.39
CA LEU A 290 4.66 24.05 -22.26
C LEU A 290 4.92 25.55 -22.19
N THR A 291 4.43 26.21 -21.14
CA THR A 291 4.62 27.66 -20.95
C THR A 291 5.94 27.96 -20.23
N GLU A 292 6.26 27.20 -19.20
CA GLU A 292 7.44 27.45 -18.33
C GLU A 292 8.60 26.48 -18.59
N PRO A 293 8.36 25.16 -18.79
CA PRO A 293 9.44 24.26 -19.13
C PRO A 293 10.06 24.60 -20.50
N MET A 294 11.39 24.58 -20.54
CA MET A 294 12.16 24.77 -21.78
C MET A 294 12.10 23.50 -22.63
N THR A 295 12.28 23.66 -23.95
CA THR A 295 12.36 22.56 -24.88
C THR A 295 13.75 22.45 -25.51
N LEU A 296 14.16 21.23 -25.88
CA LEU A 296 15.39 20.92 -26.61
C LEU A 296 15.01 20.10 -27.85
N SER A 297 15.16 20.72 -29.00
CA SER A 297 14.94 20.05 -30.29
C SER A 297 16.11 19.13 -30.61
N LEU A 298 15.82 17.83 -30.75
CA LEU A 298 16.84 16.79 -30.95
C LEU A 298 16.69 16.13 -32.34
N PRO A 299 17.81 15.69 -32.94
CA PRO A 299 17.80 14.92 -34.21
C PRO A 299 16.88 13.68 -34.10
N GLU A 300 16.19 13.42 -35.19
CA GLU A 300 15.22 12.32 -35.28
C GLU A 300 15.36 11.49 -36.56
N GLN A 301 14.85 10.27 -36.49
CA GLN A 301 14.59 9.40 -37.64
C GLN A 301 13.22 8.75 -37.45
N ASP A 302 12.37 8.82 -38.48
CA ASP A 302 11.01 8.26 -38.49
C ASP A 302 10.13 8.73 -37.30
N GLY A 303 10.34 9.98 -36.88
CA GLY A 303 9.57 10.58 -35.76
C GLY A 303 9.97 10.11 -34.37
N LYS A 304 11.12 9.45 -34.22
CA LYS A 304 11.75 9.04 -32.95
C LYS A 304 13.14 9.68 -32.86
N LEU A 305 13.67 9.76 -31.65
CA LEU A 305 15.06 10.20 -31.47
C LEU A 305 16.03 9.28 -32.24
N SER A 306 16.98 9.88 -32.97
CA SER A 306 18.08 9.20 -33.59
C SER A 306 19.34 9.24 -32.73
N ARG A 307 20.31 8.35 -32.98
CA ARG A 307 21.62 8.35 -32.29
C ARG A 307 22.39 9.66 -32.45
N ASP A 308 22.10 10.46 -33.50
CA ASP A 308 22.69 11.76 -33.67
C ASP A 308 22.30 12.77 -32.60
N ALA A 309 21.29 12.45 -31.79
CA ALA A 309 20.89 13.23 -30.59
C ALA A 309 21.85 13.04 -29.39
N ILE A 310 22.65 11.96 -29.37
CA ILE A 310 23.53 11.59 -28.24
C ILE A 310 24.46 12.74 -27.83
N PRO A 311 25.22 13.41 -28.73
CA PRO A 311 26.12 14.48 -28.27
C PRO A 311 25.39 15.61 -27.56
N ALA A 312 24.23 16.03 -28.05
CA ALA A 312 23.42 17.08 -27.42
C ALA A 312 22.84 16.64 -26.06
N ILE A 313 22.40 15.39 -25.96
CA ILE A 313 21.93 14.81 -24.70
C ILE A 313 23.05 14.76 -23.66
N LEU A 314 24.21 14.24 -24.04
CA LEU A 314 25.37 14.12 -23.13
C LEU A 314 25.85 15.50 -22.63
N GLU A 315 25.81 16.54 -23.48
CA GLU A 315 26.09 17.92 -23.05
C GLU A 315 25.17 18.34 -21.91
N LYS A 316 23.86 18.01 -22.00
CA LYS A 316 22.85 18.40 -21.01
C LYS A 316 22.85 17.53 -19.75
N LEU A 317 23.45 16.34 -19.76
CA LEU A 317 23.65 15.56 -18.53
C LEU A 317 24.51 16.28 -17.50
N SER A 318 25.49 17.10 -17.92
CA SER A 318 26.30 17.91 -17.00
C SER A 318 25.57 19.11 -16.42
N TRP A 319 24.43 19.50 -17.01
CA TRP A 319 23.62 20.64 -16.59
C TRP A 319 22.55 20.25 -15.57
N CYS A 320 22.03 19.00 -15.62
CA CYS A 320 20.89 18.58 -14.83
C CYS A 320 21.28 17.92 -13.51
N ASP A 321 20.37 17.98 -12.54
CA ASP A 321 20.47 17.34 -11.24
C ASP A 321 19.70 16.00 -11.20
N SER A 322 18.81 15.76 -12.18
CA SER A 322 18.15 14.47 -12.41
C SER A 322 17.70 14.33 -13.86
N VAL A 323 17.55 13.08 -14.29
CA VAL A 323 17.12 12.71 -15.67
C VAL A 323 15.86 11.87 -15.58
N LEU A 324 14.88 12.15 -16.44
CA LEU A 324 13.78 11.26 -16.76
C LEU A 324 13.92 10.81 -18.20
N ILE A 325 13.92 9.50 -18.45
CA ILE A 325 14.00 8.94 -19.80
C ILE A 325 12.90 7.91 -20.04
N GLY A 326 12.29 7.98 -21.23
CA GLY A 326 11.38 6.94 -21.71
C GLY A 326 9.97 7.38 -22.07
N PRO A 327 9.34 8.37 -21.42
CA PRO A 327 7.94 8.69 -21.68
C PRO A 327 7.68 8.94 -23.18
N GLY A 328 7.04 7.96 -23.86
CA GLY A 328 6.65 8.04 -25.27
C GLY A 328 7.81 8.18 -26.26
N MET A 329 9.02 7.75 -25.92
CA MET A 329 10.19 7.90 -26.82
C MET A 329 10.18 6.94 -28.01
N GLY A 330 9.35 5.90 -27.95
CA GLY A 330 9.32 4.82 -28.91
C GLY A 330 10.51 3.87 -28.77
N GLN A 331 10.42 2.73 -29.43
CA GLN A 331 11.44 1.67 -29.38
C GLN A 331 12.11 1.55 -30.73
N SER A 332 13.45 1.67 -30.77
CA SER A 332 14.33 1.46 -31.92
C SER A 332 15.75 1.19 -31.41
N GLU A 333 16.64 0.73 -32.27
CA GLU A 333 18.07 0.55 -31.96
C GLU A 333 18.71 1.89 -31.54
N ASP A 334 18.31 3.00 -32.16
CA ASP A 334 18.84 4.33 -31.82
C ASP A 334 18.39 4.77 -30.44
N THR A 335 17.12 4.53 -30.06
CA THR A 335 16.63 4.86 -28.70
C THR A 335 17.23 3.94 -27.64
N ALA A 336 17.56 2.68 -27.97
CA ALA A 336 18.29 1.78 -27.09
C ALA A 336 19.74 2.28 -26.87
N GLU A 337 20.42 2.72 -27.92
CA GLU A 337 21.77 3.30 -27.81
C GLU A 337 21.76 4.59 -26.97
N ILE A 338 20.74 5.46 -27.13
CA ILE A 338 20.58 6.65 -26.29
C ILE A 338 20.44 6.26 -24.80
N LEU A 339 19.61 5.25 -24.49
CA LEU A 339 19.45 4.75 -23.13
C LEU A 339 20.79 4.25 -22.56
N ALA A 340 21.53 3.45 -23.31
CA ALA A 340 22.85 2.95 -22.92
C ALA A 340 23.84 4.08 -22.60
N GLN A 341 23.87 5.11 -23.45
CA GLN A 341 24.78 6.26 -23.25
C GLN A 341 24.38 7.12 -22.06
N VAL A 342 23.06 7.31 -21.81
CA VAL A 342 22.58 8.00 -20.63
C VAL A 342 22.99 7.25 -19.36
N PHE A 343 22.82 5.93 -19.30
CA PHE A 343 23.21 5.11 -18.17
C PHE A 343 24.74 5.16 -17.91
N ALA A 344 25.52 5.01 -18.96
CA ALA A 344 26.98 5.00 -18.85
C ALA A 344 27.60 6.37 -18.49
N LYS A 345 26.90 7.47 -18.73
CA LYS A 345 27.47 8.83 -18.62
C LYS A 345 26.79 9.75 -17.62
N SER A 346 25.59 9.38 -17.13
CA SER A 346 24.92 10.20 -16.13
C SER A 346 25.62 10.09 -14.77
N SER A 347 25.87 11.23 -14.16
CA SER A 347 26.24 11.35 -12.75
C SER A 347 25.04 11.71 -11.88
N ALA A 348 23.95 12.17 -12.50
CA ALA A 348 22.70 12.51 -11.85
C ALA A 348 21.76 11.28 -11.82
N PRO A 349 20.92 11.10 -10.80
CA PRO A 349 19.94 10.03 -10.74
C PRO A 349 19.06 9.97 -11.99
N VAL A 350 18.74 8.76 -12.45
CA VAL A 350 17.94 8.54 -13.65
C VAL A 350 16.65 7.82 -13.31
N VAL A 351 15.53 8.44 -13.66
CA VAL A 351 14.20 7.83 -13.62
C VAL A 351 13.89 7.23 -14.97
N VAL A 352 13.53 5.95 -15.00
CA VAL A 352 13.28 5.16 -16.21
C VAL A 352 11.83 4.73 -16.25
N ASP A 353 11.11 5.13 -17.29
CA ASP A 353 9.68 4.85 -17.43
C ASP A 353 9.30 4.40 -18.85
N ALA A 354 8.19 3.73 -18.97
CA ALA A 354 7.51 3.43 -20.25
C ALA A 354 8.42 2.75 -21.30
N ASP A 355 8.64 3.42 -22.45
CA ASP A 355 9.43 2.80 -23.55
C ASP A 355 10.87 2.51 -23.16
N ALA A 356 11.47 3.26 -22.26
CA ALA A 356 12.81 2.95 -21.75
C ALA A 356 12.84 1.66 -20.93
N LEU A 357 11.79 1.35 -20.15
CA LEU A 357 11.66 0.06 -19.47
C LEU A 357 11.48 -1.09 -20.48
N ASN A 358 10.72 -0.87 -21.55
CA ASN A 358 10.57 -1.85 -22.61
C ASN A 358 11.87 -2.10 -23.38
N LEU A 359 12.71 -1.09 -23.58
CA LEU A 359 14.06 -1.24 -24.13
C LEU A 359 14.97 -1.98 -23.15
N LEU A 360 14.94 -1.59 -21.89
CA LEU A 360 15.72 -2.21 -20.81
C LEU A 360 15.45 -3.71 -20.69
N SER A 361 14.21 -4.16 -20.88
CA SER A 361 13.86 -5.60 -20.82
C SER A 361 14.62 -6.48 -21.81
N ARG A 362 15.21 -5.90 -22.85
CA ARG A 362 16.05 -6.58 -23.85
C ARG A 362 17.54 -6.37 -23.62
N HIS A 363 17.91 -5.48 -22.71
CA HIS A 363 19.27 -5.00 -22.47
C HIS A 363 19.50 -4.80 -20.97
N MET A 364 19.21 -5.82 -20.16
CA MET A 364 19.35 -5.74 -18.70
C MET A 364 20.78 -5.44 -18.24
N ASP A 365 21.77 -5.81 -19.06
CA ASP A 365 23.17 -5.48 -18.86
C ASP A 365 23.48 -3.97 -18.82
N TYR A 366 22.59 -3.12 -19.32
CA TYR A 366 22.75 -1.67 -19.22
C TYR A 366 22.69 -1.18 -17.76
N LEU A 367 21.99 -1.89 -16.86
CA LEU A 367 21.95 -1.57 -15.45
C LEU A 367 23.34 -1.56 -14.81
N ASP A 368 24.19 -2.51 -15.20
CA ASP A 368 25.55 -2.66 -14.67
C ASP A 368 26.46 -1.48 -15.06
N ALA A 369 26.15 -0.81 -16.15
CA ALA A 369 26.91 0.35 -16.64
C ALA A 369 26.57 1.66 -15.92
N CYS A 370 25.47 1.71 -15.15
CA CYS A 370 25.00 2.91 -14.50
C CYS A 370 25.63 3.07 -13.11
N SER A 371 26.42 4.10 -12.94
CA SER A 371 26.98 4.47 -11.62
C SER A 371 26.10 5.43 -10.82
N ALA A 372 25.10 6.03 -11.46
CA ALA A 372 24.11 6.90 -10.81
C ALA A 372 22.97 6.10 -10.18
N GLY A 373 22.26 6.65 -9.24
CA GLY A 373 21.05 6.03 -8.70
C GLY A 373 19.98 5.85 -9.77
N LEU A 374 19.43 4.64 -9.89
CA LEU A 374 18.34 4.33 -10.82
C LEU A 374 17.01 4.21 -10.08
N VAL A 375 15.96 4.82 -10.66
CA VAL A 375 14.57 4.66 -10.23
C VAL A 375 13.77 4.12 -11.41
N LEU A 376 13.27 2.89 -11.30
CA LEU A 376 12.43 2.26 -12.30
C LEU A 376 10.96 2.36 -11.89
N THR A 377 10.08 2.74 -12.81
CA THR A 377 8.66 2.99 -12.51
C THR A 377 7.71 2.09 -13.33
N PRO A 378 7.87 0.75 -13.31
CA PRO A 378 7.06 -0.14 -14.12
C PRO A 378 5.63 -0.28 -13.56
N HIS A 379 4.64 -0.45 -14.44
CA HIS A 379 3.41 -1.15 -14.11
C HIS A 379 3.62 -2.68 -14.22
N SER A 380 2.65 -3.51 -13.77
CA SER A 380 2.82 -4.98 -13.69
C SER A 380 3.29 -5.61 -15.01
N MET A 381 2.80 -5.16 -16.18
CA MET A 381 3.22 -5.68 -17.48
C MET A 381 4.67 -5.31 -17.86
N GLU A 382 5.11 -4.10 -17.53
CA GLU A 382 6.49 -3.67 -17.73
C GLU A 382 7.42 -4.44 -16.78
N PHE A 383 6.99 -4.59 -15.52
CA PHE A 383 7.73 -5.37 -14.53
C PHE A 383 7.88 -6.83 -14.94
N SER A 384 6.82 -7.45 -15.46
CA SER A 384 6.89 -8.80 -16.04
C SER A 384 7.99 -8.95 -17.12
N ARG A 385 8.16 -7.93 -17.98
CA ARG A 385 9.17 -7.96 -19.04
C ARG A 385 10.60 -7.82 -18.51
N ILE A 386 10.82 -6.97 -17.50
CA ILE A 386 12.17 -6.74 -16.95
C ILE A 386 12.57 -7.80 -15.92
N SER A 387 11.63 -8.40 -15.20
CA SER A 387 11.89 -9.43 -14.18
C SER A 387 11.83 -10.85 -14.71
N GLY A 388 11.16 -11.07 -15.85
CA GLY A 388 10.89 -12.41 -16.38
C GLY A 388 9.77 -13.16 -15.64
N LEU A 389 9.16 -12.59 -14.61
CA LEU A 389 8.04 -13.17 -13.89
C LEU A 389 6.72 -13.03 -14.67
N THR A 390 5.83 -13.99 -14.53
CA THR A 390 4.48 -13.89 -15.08
C THR A 390 3.60 -12.95 -14.24
N LEU A 391 2.54 -12.40 -14.83
CA LEU A 391 1.60 -11.54 -14.07
C LEU A 391 1.01 -12.22 -12.84
N PRO A 392 0.54 -13.48 -12.89
CA PRO A 392 0.07 -14.17 -11.68
C PRO A 392 1.13 -14.29 -10.58
N GLU A 393 2.39 -14.54 -10.92
CA GLU A 393 3.49 -14.60 -9.95
C GLU A 393 3.74 -13.22 -9.32
N ILE A 394 3.68 -12.15 -10.11
CA ILE A 394 3.84 -10.79 -9.62
C ILE A 394 2.70 -10.43 -8.66
N GLU A 395 1.46 -10.69 -9.04
CA GLU A 395 0.32 -10.34 -8.19
C GLU A 395 0.28 -11.17 -6.90
N ALA A 396 0.69 -12.44 -6.94
CA ALA A 396 0.77 -13.29 -5.76
C ALA A 396 1.94 -12.93 -4.80
N SER A 397 2.98 -12.24 -5.28
CA SER A 397 4.20 -11.95 -4.51
C SER A 397 4.72 -10.53 -4.72
N ARG A 398 3.81 -9.57 -4.93
CA ARG A 398 4.11 -8.21 -5.38
C ARG A 398 5.22 -7.53 -4.58
N LEU A 399 5.14 -7.59 -3.26
CA LEU A 399 6.14 -7.01 -2.36
C LEU A 399 7.49 -7.75 -2.46
N THR A 400 7.48 -9.07 -2.29
CA THR A 400 8.72 -9.85 -2.27
C THR A 400 9.42 -9.91 -3.63
N ALA A 401 8.65 -9.90 -4.73
CA ALA A 401 9.19 -9.78 -6.08
C ALA A 401 9.86 -8.42 -6.30
N SER A 402 9.26 -7.35 -5.79
CA SER A 402 9.84 -6.00 -5.85
C SER A 402 11.12 -5.90 -5.02
N GLU A 403 11.12 -6.44 -3.80
CA GLU A 403 12.28 -6.48 -2.90
C GLU A 403 13.45 -7.24 -3.54
N ALA A 404 13.19 -8.44 -4.06
CA ALA A 404 14.21 -9.26 -4.71
C ALA A 404 14.84 -8.53 -5.92
N PHE A 405 14.01 -7.97 -6.80
CA PHE A 405 14.48 -7.25 -7.98
C PHE A 405 15.28 -6.00 -7.63
N ALA A 406 14.79 -5.20 -6.70
CA ALA A 406 15.47 -3.96 -6.28
C ALA A 406 16.85 -4.24 -5.66
N GLN A 407 16.96 -5.29 -4.84
CA GLN A 407 18.21 -5.72 -4.22
C GLN A 407 19.19 -6.31 -5.24
N GLU A 408 18.71 -7.22 -6.13
CA GLU A 408 19.54 -7.87 -7.14
C GLU A 408 20.20 -6.86 -8.07
N HIS A 409 19.44 -5.84 -8.50
CA HIS A 409 19.91 -4.86 -9.49
C HIS A 409 20.38 -3.54 -8.88
N GLY A 410 20.32 -3.36 -7.55
CA GLY A 410 20.75 -2.14 -6.88
C GLY A 410 19.94 -0.90 -7.26
N VAL A 411 18.64 -1.05 -7.55
CA VAL A 411 17.76 0.00 -8.05
C VAL A 411 16.64 0.33 -7.06
N THR A 412 16.12 1.54 -7.10
CA THR A 412 14.82 1.83 -6.50
C THR A 412 13.72 1.45 -7.49
N LEU A 413 12.79 0.61 -7.07
CA LEU A 413 11.66 0.16 -7.88
C LEU A 413 10.36 0.76 -7.36
N ILE A 414 9.58 1.37 -8.27
CA ILE A 414 8.22 1.85 -8.01
C ILE A 414 7.26 1.00 -8.85
N LEU A 415 6.78 -0.11 -8.28
CA LEU A 415 5.85 -1.01 -8.96
C LEU A 415 4.44 -0.44 -8.85
N LYS A 416 4.01 0.22 -9.94
CA LYS A 416 2.69 0.88 -10.03
C LYS A 416 1.53 -0.11 -9.97
N GLY A 417 0.46 0.27 -9.27
CA GLY A 417 -0.76 -0.53 -9.13
C GLY A 417 -1.73 0.16 -8.18
N PRO A 418 -2.87 -0.46 -7.86
CA PRO A 418 -3.84 0.10 -6.92
C PRO A 418 -3.21 0.46 -5.57
N HIS A 419 -2.34 -0.41 -5.06
CA HIS A 419 -1.41 -0.09 -3.97
C HIS A 419 0.01 -0.17 -4.53
N THR A 420 0.59 0.97 -4.83
CA THR A 420 1.94 1.08 -5.36
C THR A 420 2.96 0.61 -4.32
N VAL A 421 3.91 -0.21 -4.74
CA VAL A 421 5.03 -0.66 -3.89
C VAL A 421 6.29 0.08 -4.30
N ILE A 422 6.91 0.77 -3.35
CA ILE A 422 8.19 1.46 -3.52
C ILE A 422 9.24 0.68 -2.73
N THR A 423 10.25 0.17 -3.39
CA THR A 423 11.31 -0.63 -2.78
C THR A 423 12.68 -0.03 -3.09
N ALA A 424 13.46 0.19 -2.05
CA ALA A 424 14.83 0.67 -2.16
C ALA A 424 15.84 -0.50 -2.27
N PRO A 425 17.07 -0.26 -2.77
CA PRO A 425 18.09 -1.31 -2.92
C PRO A 425 18.53 -1.97 -1.60
N ASP A 426 18.35 -1.30 -0.47
CA ASP A 426 18.64 -1.80 0.88
C ASP A 426 17.55 -2.72 1.45
N GLY A 427 16.47 -2.92 0.70
CA GLY A 427 15.32 -3.74 1.09
C GLY A 427 14.27 -3.02 1.92
N GLU A 428 14.41 -1.71 2.15
CA GLU A 428 13.30 -0.93 2.70
C GLU A 428 12.18 -0.79 1.67
N SER A 429 10.94 -1.02 2.10
CA SER A 429 9.78 -0.95 1.24
C SER A 429 8.68 -0.07 1.82
N LYS A 430 7.95 0.61 0.93
CA LYS A 430 6.81 1.44 1.28
C LYS A 430 5.61 1.09 0.40
N PHE A 431 4.44 1.03 1.02
CA PHE A 431 3.18 1.03 0.29
C PHE A 431 2.64 2.46 0.18
N GLU A 432 2.16 2.81 -1.00
CA GLU A 432 1.35 4.01 -1.22
C GLU A 432 -0.09 3.55 -1.48
N ILE A 433 -1.02 3.98 -0.65
CA ILE A 433 -2.45 3.82 -0.90
C ILE A 433 -2.89 5.05 -1.69
N THR A 434 -3.42 4.83 -2.87
CA THR A 434 -4.09 5.87 -3.63
C THR A 434 -5.38 6.20 -2.87
N ALA A 435 -5.50 7.42 -2.34
CA ALA A 435 -6.76 7.86 -1.74
C ALA A 435 -7.87 7.78 -2.79
N ASP A 436 -9.03 7.25 -2.40
CA ASP A 436 -10.22 7.33 -3.24
C ASP A 436 -10.50 8.80 -3.58
N ASN A 437 -11.00 9.06 -4.80
CA ASN A 437 -11.21 10.42 -5.34
C ASN A 437 -12.10 11.33 -4.48
N GLU A 438 -12.78 10.80 -3.45
CA GLU A 438 -13.61 11.57 -2.54
C GLU A 438 -12.80 12.49 -1.61
N ASP A 439 -11.53 12.17 -1.28
CA ASP A 439 -10.65 13.03 -0.48
C ASP A 439 -10.00 14.19 -1.28
N MET A 440 -10.18 14.22 -2.60
CA MET A 440 -9.61 15.27 -3.46
C MET A 440 -10.47 16.53 -3.54
N GLU A 441 -11.73 16.50 -3.08
CA GLU A 441 -12.62 17.68 -3.14
C GLU A 441 -12.46 18.62 -1.94
N GLU A 442 -11.79 18.25 -0.85
CA GLU A 442 -11.57 19.11 0.33
C GLU A 442 -10.18 19.76 0.42
N ALA A 443 -9.38 19.74 -0.64
CA ALA A 443 -8.21 20.59 -0.69
C ALA A 443 -8.68 22.04 -0.99
N GLU A 444 -9.14 22.76 0.03
CA GLU A 444 -9.27 24.21 -0.03
C GLU A 444 -7.99 24.81 -0.60
N GLU A 445 -8.12 25.53 -1.70
CA GLU A 445 -7.03 26.36 -2.25
C GLU A 445 -6.46 27.21 -1.12
N PRO A 446 -5.14 27.30 -0.95
CA PRO A 446 -4.60 28.24 -0.01
C PRO A 446 -5.00 29.66 -0.47
N ILE A 447 -5.84 30.33 0.30
CA ILE A 447 -6.12 31.74 0.14
C ILE A 447 -4.78 32.46 0.34
N ILE A 448 -4.15 32.85 -0.76
CA ILE A 448 -3.04 33.78 -0.73
C ILE A 448 -3.71 35.15 -0.53
N GLU A 449 -3.88 35.57 0.72
CA GLU A 449 -4.09 36.98 1.02
C GLU A 449 -2.83 37.73 0.62
N MET A 450 -2.89 38.38 -0.53
CA MET A 450 -1.97 39.46 -0.88
C MET A 450 -2.32 40.67 -0.02
N GLN A 451 -1.62 40.84 1.08
CA GLN A 451 -1.59 42.15 1.75
C GLN A 451 -0.77 43.09 0.88
N GLY A 452 -1.39 44.18 0.46
CA GLY A 452 -0.87 45.28 -0.35
C GLY A 452 0.20 46.12 0.34
#